data_4ed1eb731972b468e28e0870f412c937
#
_entry.id   4ed1eb731972b468e28e0870f412c937
#
_cell.length_a   1.000
_cell.length_b   1.000
_cell.length_c   1.000
_cell.angle_alpha   90.00
_cell.angle_beta   90.00
_cell.angle_gamma   90.00
#
_symmetry.space_group_name_H-M   'P 1'
#
loop_
_entity.id
_entity.type
_entity.pdbx_description
1 polymer ?
#
loop_
_entity_poly.entity_id
_entity_poly.type
_entity_poly.pdbx_seq_one_letter_code
_entity_poly.pdbx_strand_id
1 'polypeptide(L)'
;MKLNHIHHVAVICSDYCRSKRFYTEVLGLEIRSEHYRSERDSWKADCYLGGTYVVELFSFPTPPARLSYPEAAGLRHLAFEVDDIAAAAAELDARHIAH
;
A
#
# COMPACT_ATOMS: atom_id res chain seq x y z
N MET A 1 -8.65 -5.38 27.19
CA MET A 1 -8.46 -5.99 25.86
C MET A 1 -6.97 -6.20 25.63
N LYS A 2 -6.59 -7.35 25.05
CA LYS A 2 -5.20 -7.64 24.72
C LYS A 2 -5.05 -7.68 23.20
N LEU A 3 -4.24 -6.76 22.63
CA LEU A 3 -3.86 -6.79 21.23
C LEU A 3 -2.51 -7.49 21.09
N ASN A 4 -2.35 -8.33 20.08
CA ASN A 4 -1.12 -9.09 19.87
C ASN A 4 -0.16 -8.38 18.91
N HIS A 5 -0.69 -7.83 17.82
CA HIS A 5 0.10 -7.12 16.79
C HIS A 5 -0.85 -6.37 15.86
N ILE A 6 -0.30 -5.52 15.01
CA ILE A 6 -1.05 -4.93 13.91
C ILE A 6 -1.16 -6.01 12.83
N HIS A 7 -2.38 -6.43 12.51
CA HIS A 7 -2.60 -7.50 11.53
C HIS A 7 -2.34 -7.00 10.10
N HIS A 8 -2.98 -5.92 9.72
CA HIS A 8 -2.78 -5.26 8.42
C HIS A 8 -3.41 -3.88 8.43
N VAL A 9 -3.07 -3.06 7.44
CA VAL A 9 -3.74 -1.79 7.13
C VAL A 9 -4.34 -1.88 5.74
N ALA A 10 -5.51 -1.28 5.54
CA ALA A 10 -6.18 -1.22 4.25
C ALA A 10 -5.92 0.14 3.60
N VAL A 11 -5.62 0.12 2.29
CA VAL A 11 -5.34 1.30 1.49
C VAL A 11 -6.26 1.31 0.29
N ILE A 12 -6.98 2.41 0.07
CA ILE A 12 -7.79 2.61 -1.12
C ILE A 12 -6.94 3.33 -2.16
N CYS A 13 -6.79 2.74 -3.33
CA CYS A 13 -5.96 3.25 -4.41
C CYS A 13 -6.78 4.10 -5.38
N SER A 14 -6.23 5.22 -5.84
CA SER A 14 -6.81 5.99 -6.93
C SER A 14 -6.59 5.32 -8.29
N ASP A 15 -5.47 4.62 -8.45
CA ASP A 15 -5.11 3.81 -9.62
C ASP A 15 -4.59 2.47 -9.13
N TYR A 16 -5.43 1.45 -9.17
CA TYR A 16 -5.13 0.13 -8.60
C TYR A 16 -3.93 -0.54 -9.27
N CYS A 17 -3.86 -0.52 -10.59
CA CYS A 17 -2.76 -1.15 -11.33
C CYS A 17 -1.42 -0.49 -11.00
N ARG A 18 -1.40 0.83 -10.90
CA ARG A 18 -0.20 1.59 -10.54
C ARG A 18 0.23 1.31 -9.10
N SER A 19 -0.70 1.33 -8.17
CA SER A 19 -0.42 1.02 -6.76
C SER A 19 0.04 -0.42 -6.58
N LYS A 20 -0.61 -1.38 -7.24
CA LYS A 20 -0.21 -2.78 -7.21
C LYS A 20 1.24 -2.96 -7.66
N ARG A 21 1.63 -2.34 -8.77
CA ARG A 21 3.03 -2.39 -9.25
C ARG A 21 3.98 -1.76 -8.26
N PHE A 22 3.61 -0.63 -7.66
CA PHE A 22 4.45 0.03 -6.66
C PHE A 22 4.71 -0.87 -5.46
N TYR A 23 3.65 -1.43 -4.86
CA TYR A 23 3.80 -2.28 -3.69
C TYR A 23 4.53 -3.60 -3.99
N THR A 24 4.34 -4.18 -5.17
CA THR A 24 4.97 -5.47 -5.53
C THR A 24 6.35 -5.28 -6.15
N GLU A 25 6.47 -4.48 -7.21
CA GLU A 25 7.72 -4.37 -7.98
C GLU A 25 8.73 -3.43 -7.33
N VAL A 26 8.27 -2.34 -6.70
CA VAL A 26 9.15 -1.36 -6.05
C VAL A 26 9.45 -1.77 -4.61
N LEU A 27 8.41 -1.98 -3.80
CA LEU A 27 8.58 -2.32 -2.38
C LEU A 27 8.84 -3.81 -2.13
N GLY A 28 8.60 -4.67 -3.11
CA GLY A 28 8.88 -6.10 -3.00
C GLY A 28 7.88 -6.90 -2.17
N LEU A 29 6.66 -6.39 -1.97
CA LEU A 29 5.62 -7.16 -1.30
C LEU A 29 5.10 -8.27 -2.21
N GLU A 30 4.65 -9.37 -1.62
CA GLU A 30 4.08 -10.51 -2.33
C GLU A 30 2.57 -10.51 -2.20
N ILE A 31 1.85 -10.57 -3.33
CA ILE A 31 0.39 -10.75 -3.32
C ILE A 31 0.10 -12.24 -3.23
N ARG A 32 -0.63 -12.65 -2.20
CA ARG A 32 -1.05 -14.05 -2.00
C ARG A 32 -2.51 -14.30 -2.28
N SER A 33 -3.32 -13.23 -2.34
CA SER A 33 -4.75 -13.33 -2.64
C SER A 33 -5.16 -12.05 -3.36
N GLU A 34 -5.90 -12.21 -4.47
CA GLU A 34 -6.43 -11.08 -5.22
C GLU A 34 -7.79 -11.46 -5.76
N HIS A 35 -8.81 -10.63 -5.50
CA HIS A 35 -10.18 -10.86 -5.91
C HIS A 35 -10.82 -9.59 -6.48
N TYR A 36 -11.60 -9.76 -7.54
CA TYR A 36 -12.51 -8.74 -8.00
C TYR A 36 -13.91 -8.98 -7.40
N ARG A 37 -14.46 -7.97 -6.74
CA ARG A 37 -15.78 -8.02 -6.13
C ARG A 37 -16.76 -7.24 -7.01
N SER A 38 -17.51 -7.97 -7.84
CA SER A 38 -18.40 -7.36 -8.84
C SER A 38 -19.50 -6.51 -8.23
N GLU A 39 -20.03 -6.89 -7.06
CA GLU A 39 -21.09 -6.16 -6.37
C GLU A 39 -20.66 -4.76 -5.90
N ARG A 40 -19.34 -4.52 -5.82
CA ARG A 40 -18.77 -3.24 -5.41
C ARG A 40 -17.88 -2.61 -6.50
N ASP A 41 -17.73 -3.30 -7.62
CA ASP A 41 -16.77 -2.91 -8.67
C ASP A 41 -15.41 -2.56 -8.04
N SER A 42 -14.87 -3.51 -7.29
CA SER A 42 -13.72 -3.29 -6.42
C SER A 42 -12.76 -4.45 -6.48
N TRP A 43 -11.49 -4.18 -6.79
CA TRP A 43 -10.40 -5.12 -6.60
C TRP A 43 -9.92 -5.08 -5.16
N LYS A 44 -9.44 -6.23 -4.68
CA LYS A 44 -8.88 -6.41 -3.35
C LYS A 44 -7.65 -7.31 -3.48
N ALA A 45 -6.51 -6.88 -2.92
CA ALA A 45 -5.28 -7.67 -2.92
C ALA A 45 -4.64 -7.68 -1.53
N ASP A 46 -4.26 -8.86 -1.07
CA ASP A 46 -3.58 -9.05 0.20
C ASP A 46 -2.07 -9.12 -0.03
N CYS A 47 -1.34 -8.14 0.49
CA CYS A 47 0.10 -8.01 0.30
C CYS A 47 0.86 -8.42 1.56
N TYR A 48 1.90 -9.23 1.37
CA TYR A 48 2.73 -9.83 2.42
C TYR A 48 4.16 -9.34 2.34
N LEU A 49 4.74 -9.08 3.50
CA LEU A 49 6.14 -8.71 3.67
C LEU A 49 6.83 -9.81 4.47
N GLY A 50 7.75 -10.56 3.82
CA GLY A 50 8.48 -11.62 4.48
C GLY A 50 7.59 -12.67 5.15
N GLY A 51 6.47 -13.02 4.52
CA GLY A 51 5.52 -13.98 5.07
C GLY A 51 4.47 -13.40 6.02
N THR A 52 4.54 -12.11 6.33
CA THR A 52 3.58 -11.42 7.22
C THR A 52 2.62 -10.57 6.38
N TYR A 53 1.33 -10.73 6.59
CA TYR A 53 0.30 -9.89 5.97
C TYR A 53 0.42 -8.47 6.51
N VAL A 54 0.56 -7.47 5.65
CA VAL A 54 0.80 -6.08 6.09
C VAL A 54 -0.13 -5.06 5.45
N VAL A 55 -0.48 -5.22 4.17
CA VAL A 55 -1.29 -4.24 3.44
C VAL A 55 -2.37 -4.93 2.63
N GLU A 56 -3.59 -4.41 2.71
CA GLU A 56 -4.71 -4.81 1.87
C GLU A 56 -5.01 -3.66 0.91
N LEU A 57 -4.82 -3.89 -0.39
CA LEU A 57 -5.08 -2.89 -1.42
C LEU A 57 -6.51 -3.01 -1.92
N PHE A 58 -7.18 -1.88 -2.05
CA PHE A 58 -8.53 -1.80 -2.61
C PHE A 58 -8.60 -0.82 -3.76
N SER A 59 -9.42 -1.13 -4.76
CA SER A 59 -9.94 -0.16 -5.70
C SER A 59 -11.43 0.05 -5.47
N PHE A 60 -11.90 1.25 -5.77
CA PHE A 60 -13.33 1.58 -5.84
C PHE A 60 -13.56 2.53 -7.01
N PRO A 61 -14.77 2.56 -7.60
CA PRO A 61 -15.07 3.55 -8.63
C PRO A 61 -14.94 4.98 -8.09
N THR A 62 -14.13 5.80 -8.74
CA THR A 62 -13.99 7.24 -8.45
C THR A 62 -13.90 7.60 -6.96
N PRO A 63 -12.95 7.03 -6.19
CA PRO A 63 -12.82 7.40 -4.79
C PRO A 63 -12.37 8.86 -4.68
N PRO A 64 -12.91 9.65 -3.74
CA PRO A 64 -12.42 10.99 -3.49
C PRO A 64 -10.95 10.98 -3.11
N ALA A 65 -10.20 12.00 -3.54
CA ALA A 65 -8.82 12.15 -3.13
C ALA A 65 -8.72 12.40 -1.61
N ARG A 66 -7.67 11.83 -0.97
CA ARG A 66 -7.42 12.11 0.42
C ARG A 66 -7.01 13.57 0.59
N LEU A 67 -7.60 14.24 1.57
CA LEU A 67 -7.25 15.63 1.88
C LEU A 67 -5.91 15.70 2.61
N SER A 68 -5.00 16.53 2.09
CA SER A 68 -3.70 16.82 2.73
C SER A 68 -3.60 18.27 3.17
N TYR A 69 -4.39 19.17 2.57
CA TYR A 69 -4.44 20.59 2.88
C TYR A 69 -5.89 21.08 2.89
N PRO A 70 -6.48 21.35 4.05
CA PRO A 70 -5.95 21.05 5.38
C PRO A 70 -5.84 19.55 5.63
N GLU A 71 -4.99 19.14 6.57
CA GLU A 71 -4.87 17.73 6.94
C GLU A 71 -6.19 17.24 7.54
N ALA A 72 -6.65 16.07 7.08
CA ALA A 72 -7.86 15.43 7.57
C ALA A 72 -7.53 14.46 8.72
N ALA A 73 -8.49 14.28 9.62
CA ALA A 73 -8.37 13.28 10.66
C ALA A 73 -8.31 11.86 10.05
N GLY A 74 -7.53 10.98 10.63
CA GLY A 74 -7.36 9.61 10.20
C GLY A 74 -5.90 9.20 10.05
N LEU A 75 -5.65 8.09 9.38
CA LEU A 75 -4.30 7.60 9.14
C LEU A 75 -3.52 8.60 8.29
N ARG A 76 -2.38 9.06 8.80
CA ARG A 76 -1.58 10.07 8.10
C ARG A 76 -0.62 9.45 7.09
N HIS A 77 0.11 8.40 7.50
CA HIS A 77 1.06 7.71 6.62
C HIS A 77 1.30 6.28 7.10
N LEU A 78 1.88 5.49 6.22
CA LEU A 78 2.40 4.16 6.51
C LEU A 78 3.91 4.21 6.27
N ALA A 79 4.69 3.72 7.24
CA ALA A 79 6.14 3.74 7.17
C ALA A 79 6.70 2.32 7.22
N PHE A 80 7.72 2.08 6.41
CA PHE A 80 8.49 0.84 6.44
C PHE A 80 9.92 1.13 6.91
N GLU A 81 10.47 0.24 7.70
CA GLU A 81 11.87 0.30 8.10
C GLU A 81 12.76 -0.29 7.00
N VAL A 82 13.88 0.35 6.73
CA VAL A 82 14.95 -0.17 5.86
C VAL A 82 16.27 -0.13 6.63
N ASP A 83 17.22 -0.99 6.23
CA ASP A 83 18.51 -1.04 6.90
C ASP A 83 19.37 0.18 6.62
N ASP A 84 19.27 0.73 5.39
CA ASP A 84 20.08 1.86 4.94
C ASP A 84 19.23 2.79 4.08
N ILE A 85 18.85 3.93 4.64
CA ILE A 85 17.98 4.89 3.96
C ILE A 85 18.66 5.51 2.73
N ALA A 86 19.98 5.73 2.77
CA ALA A 86 20.70 6.28 1.62
C ALA A 86 20.73 5.28 0.46
N ALA A 87 20.92 3.99 0.75
CA ALA A 87 20.86 2.94 -0.27
C ALA A 87 19.45 2.79 -0.85
N ALA A 88 18.43 2.87 -0.02
CA ALA A 88 17.02 2.82 -0.48
C ALA A 88 16.71 4.00 -1.40
N ALA A 89 17.11 5.22 -1.05
CA ALA A 89 16.92 6.40 -1.87
C ALA A 89 17.67 6.28 -3.21
N ALA A 90 18.91 5.78 -3.20
CA ALA A 90 19.68 5.56 -4.42
C ALA A 90 19.03 4.53 -5.36
N GLU A 91 18.43 3.48 -4.80
CA GLU A 91 17.70 2.50 -5.59
C GLU A 91 16.47 3.12 -6.26
N LEU A 92 15.71 3.93 -5.54
CA LEU A 92 14.55 4.65 -6.11
C LEU A 92 14.99 5.61 -7.22
N ASP A 93 16.10 6.34 -7.03
CA ASP A 93 16.66 7.23 -8.04
C ASP A 93 17.06 6.46 -9.30
N ALA A 94 17.76 5.34 -9.14
CA ALA A 94 18.19 4.50 -10.26
C ALA A 94 17.01 3.93 -11.06
N ARG A 95 15.87 3.75 -10.42
CA ARG A 95 14.64 3.26 -11.04
C ARG A 95 13.70 4.39 -11.47
N HIS A 96 14.13 5.64 -11.37
CA HIS A 96 13.37 6.86 -11.73
C HIS A 96 12.03 6.95 -10.98
N ILE A 97 12.03 6.56 -9.70
CA ILE A 97 10.85 6.64 -8.85
C ILE A 97 10.96 7.89 -7.97
N ALA A 98 9.94 8.76 -8.06
CA ALA A 98 9.88 9.96 -7.25
C ALA A 98 9.78 9.62 -5.74
N HIS A 99 10.50 10.38 -4.93
CA HIS A 99 10.48 10.18 -3.47
C HIS A 99 10.85 11.46 -2.71
#